data_771c2b1ee9cac29c52f0b5e18d01db77
#
_entry.id   771c2b1ee9cac29c52f0b5e18d01db77
#
_cell.length_a   1.000
_cell.length_b   1.000
_cell.length_c   1.000
_cell.angle_alpha   90.00
_cell.angle_beta   90.00
_cell.angle_gamma   90.00
#
_symmetry.space_group_name_H-M   'P 1'
#
loop_
_entity.id
_entity.type
_entity.pdbx_description
1 polymer ?
#
loop_
_entity_poly.entity_id
_entity_poly.type
_entity_poly.pdbx_seq_one_letter_code
_entity_poly.pdbx_strand_id
1 'polypeptide(L)'
;MIRRPPRSTPKPSSAASDVYKRQGFFSNSLKEIEGLFDYTLIDTPPTLNQLTLEGLSCSSGTLIPLQCEYYSLEGVIGLMKTIQTLSEKSMSSNRVIGIVRTMVDMRNNLAKEVSDELEKHFTNLIFNTLIPRNVKLAEAPSHGVSGIKYMPNSYGAKAYLALAGELIRRVEYD
;
A
#
# COMPACT_ATOMS: atom_id res chain seq x y z
N MET A 1 27.11 25.28 -45.98
CA MET A 1 26.02 25.76 -45.08
C MET A 1 25.02 24.65 -44.88
N ILE A 2 25.04 24.03 -43.69
CA ILE A 2 24.10 22.94 -43.33
C ILE A 2 22.98 23.58 -42.51
N ARG A 3 21.78 23.59 -43.05
CA ARG A 3 20.57 24.07 -42.34
C ARG A 3 20.17 23.05 -41.30
N ARG A 4 20.06 23.50 -40.04
CA ARG A 4 19.47 22.69 -38.95
C ARG A 4 17.97 22.51 -39.20
N PRO A 5 17.39 21.30 -38.98
CA PRO A 5 15.97 21.11 -39.07
C PRO A 5 15.25 21.87 -37.92
N PRO A 6 13.99 22.33 -38.12
CA PRO A 6 13.23 23.02 -37.10
C PRO A 6 12.93 22.08 -35.93
N ARG A 7 13.14 22.56 -34.70
CA ARG A 7 12.71 21.87 -33.47
C ARG A 7 11.19 21.84 -33.47
N SER A 8 10.60 20.67 -33.65
CA SER A 8 9.20 20.43 -33.36
C SER A 8 9.02 20.48 -31.83
N THR A 9 8.36 21.51 -31.33
CA THR A 9 7.81 21.50 -29.97
C THR A 9 6.76 20.40 -29.91
N PRO A 10 6.85 19.42 -28.99
CA PRO A 10 5.81 18.44 -28.82
C PRO A 10 4.51 19.15 -28.43
N LYS A 11 3.45 19.01 -29.21
CA LYS A 11 2.10 19.34 -28.75
C LYS A 11 1.81 18.48 -27.52
N PRO A 12 1.24 19.05 -26.42
CA PRO A 12 0.75 18.24 -25.32
C PRO A 12 -0.25 17.23 -25.90
N SER A 13 0.03 15.93 -25.70
CA SER A 13 -0.82 14.87 -26.23
C SER A 13 -2.22 14.98 -25.61
N SER A 14 -3.26 14.67 -26.38
CA SER A 14 -4.64 14.57 -25.90
C SER A 14 -4.78 13.67 -24.67
N ALA A 15 -3.89 12.69 -24.51
CA ALA A 15 -3.75 11.86 -23.31
C ALA A 15 -3.50 12.67 -22.04
N ALA A 16 -2.72 13.76 -22.08
CA ALA A 16 -2.48 14.60 -20.90
C ALA A 16 -3.74 15.39 -20.49
N SER A 17 -4.57 15.82 -21.44
CA SER A 17 -5.83 16.51 -21.14
C SER A 17 -6.92 15.56 -20.63
N ASP A 18 -6.93 14.31 -21.09
CA ASP A 18 -7.85 13.28 -20.60
C ASP A 18 -7.47 12.78 -19.20
N VAL A 19 -6.19 12.79 -18.88
CA VAL A 19 -5.65 12.52 -17.54
C VAL A 19 -6.10 13.62 -16.55
N TYR A 20 -6.04 14.89 -16.95
CA TYR A 20 -6.48 16.02 -16.12
C TYR A 20 -8.00 16.01 -15.85
N LYS A 21 -8.81 15.55 -16.80
CA LYS A 21 -10.28 15.42 -16.64
C LYS A 21 -10.71 14.28 -15.72
N ARG A 22 -9.82 13.33 -15.45
CA ARG A 22 -10.10 12.20 -14.54
C ARG A 22 -9.68 12.47 -13.09
N GLN A 23 -8.97 13.58 -12.82
CA GLN A 23 -8.67 13.99 -11.45
C GLN A 23 -9.98 14.27 -10.70
N GLY A 24 -10.20 13.50 -9.65
CA GLY A 24 -11.43 13.60 -8.83
C GLY A 24 -12.51 12.55 -9.13
N PHE A 25 -12.41 11.78 -10.21
CA PHE A 25 -13.39 10.72 -10.48
C PHE A 25 -13.38 9.67 -9.35
N PHE A 26 -12.20 9.24 -8.93
CA PHE A 26 -12.03 8.27 -7.85
C PHE A 26 -12.52 8.84 -6.50
N SER A 27 -12.17 10.08 -6.19
CA SER A 27 -12.64 10.77 -4.98
C SER A 27 -14.16 10.91 -4.96
N ASN A 28 -14.78 11.23 -6.08
CA ASN A 28 -16.24 11.35 -6.15
C ASN A 28 -16.92 9.99 -5.97
N SER A 29 -16.40 8.94 -6.60
CA SER A 29 -16.93 7.58 -6.42
C SER A 29 -16.82 7.08 -4.98
N LEU A 30 -15.74 7.44 -4.26
CA LEU A 30 -15.61 7.12 -2.84
C LEU A 30 -16.67 7.84 -1.98
N LYS A 31 -16.99 9.11 -2.32
CA LYS A 31 -18.04 9.86 -1.60
C LYS A 31 -19.43 9.24 -1.72
N GLU A 32 -19.71 8.54 -2.83
CA GLU A 32 -21.00 7.86 -3.03
C GLU A 32 -21.21 6.70 -2.05
N ILE A 33 -20.12 6.11 -1.54
CA ILE A 33 -20.15 5.01 -0.57
C ILE A 33 -19.78 5.47 0.85
N GLU A 34 -19.46 6.74 1.04
CA GLU A 34 -19.14 7.32 2.34
C GLU A 34 -20.33 7.17 3.30
N GLY A 35 -20.06 6.65 4.49
CA GLY A 35 -21.10 6.37 5.50
C GLY A 35 -21.87 5.07 5.30
N LEU A 36 -21.64 4.31 4.22
CA LEU A 36 -22.21 2.98 4.05
C LEU A 36 -21.37 1.89 4.72
N PHE A 37 -20.11 2.18 4.99
CA PHE A 37 -19.14 1.24 5.57
C PHE A 37 -18.30 1.93 6.64
N ASP A 38 -17.93 1.20 7.69
CA ASP A 38 -17.03 1.68 8.73
C ASP A 38 -15.59 1.87 8.19
N TYR A 39 -15.17 1.00 7.27
CA TYR A 39 -13.85 1.01 6.64
C TYR A 39 -13.94 0.77 5.15
N THR A 40 -13.15 1.52 4.38
CA THR A 40 -12.93 1.29 2.94
C THR A 40 -11.45 1.02 2.71
N LEU A 41 -11.13 -0.14 2.13
CA LEU A 41 -9.76 -0.52 1.76
C LEU A 41 -9.55 -0.29 0.27
N ILE A 42 -8.50 0.46 -0.08
CA ILE A 42 -8.11 0.72 -1.46
C ILE A 42 -6.88 -0.14 -1.76
N ASP A 43 -7.07 -1.18 -2.59
CA ASP A 43 -5.95 -1.97 -3.09
C ASP A 43 -5.30 -1.26 -4.28
N THR A 44 -3.98 -1.07 -4.23
CA THR A 44 -3.23 -0.32 -5.23
C THR A 44 -2.16 -1.20 -5.89
N PRO A 45 -1.85 -0.98 -7.19
CA PRO A 45 -0.74 -1.67 -7.83
C PRO A 45 0.60 -1.28 -7.16
N PRO A 46 1.64 -2.14 -7.25
CA PRO A 46 2.93 -1.93 -6.58
C PRO A 46 3.77 -0.80 -7.18
N THR A 47 3.23 -0.03 -8.12
CA THR A 47 3.92 1.06 -8.81
C THR A 47 3.34 2.40 -8.37
N LEU A 48 4.20 3.40 -8.17
CA LEU A 48 3.79 4.78 -7.89
C LEU A 48 3.33 5.48 -9.18
N ASN A 49 2.27 4.95 -9.77
CA ASN A 49 1.59 5.56 -10.91
C ASN A 49 0.49 6.52 -10.44
N GLN A 50 -0.18 7.15 -11.40
CA GLN A 50 -1.23 8.13 -11.09
C GLN A 50 -2.38 7.55 -10.27
N LEU A 51 -2.82 6.30 -10.53
CA LEU A 51 -3.89 5.66 -9.78
C LEU A 51 -3.50 5.44 -8.30
N THR A 52 -2.25 5.03 -8.06
CA THR A 52 -1.71 4.91 -6.70
C THR A 52 -1.67 6.26 -5.99
N LEU A 53 -1.25 7.33 -6.69
CA LEU A 53 -1.23 8.68 -6.13
C LEU A 53 -2.64 9.20 -5.83
N GLU A 54 -3.62 8.92 -6.68
CA GLU A 54 -5.03 9.24 -6.43
C GLU A 54 -5.56 8.47 -5.20
N GLY A 55 -5.27 7.16 -5.09
CA GLY A 55 -5.62 6.35 -3.93
C GLY A 55 -5.02 6.90 -2.63
N LEU A 56 -3.74 7.24 -2.64
CA LEU A 56 -3.05 7.87 -1.51
C LEU A 56 -3.67 9.23 -1.14
N SER A 57 -4.06 10.03 -2.13
CA SER A 57 -4.65 11.36 -1.90
C SER A 57 -6.07 11.29 -1.33
N CYS A 58 -6.82 10.22 -1.62
CA CYS A 58 -8.20 10.03 -1.16
C CYS A 58 -8.30 9.25 0.15
N SER A 59 -7.21 8.64 0.62
CA SER A 59 -7.22 7.84 1.85
C SER A 59 -6.74 8.65 3.05
N SER A 60 -7.24 8.32 4.23
CA SER A 60 -6.82 8.91 5.52
C SER A 60 -5.55 8.25 6.06
N GLY A 61 -5.21 7.06 5.59
CA GLY A 61 -4.02 6.35 6.03
C GLY A 61 -3.55 5.27 5.10
N THR A 62 -2.26 4.95 5.19
CA THR A 62 -1.60 3.94 4.37
C THR A 62 -1.07 2.81 5.23
N LEU A 63 -1.51 1.59 4.94
CA LEU A 63 -0.92 0.36 5.45
C LEU A 63 0.06 -0.17 4.40
N ILE A 64 1.31 -0.44 4.78
CA ILE A 64 2.38 -0.88 3.88
C ILE A 64 2.66 -2.36 4.10
N PRO A 65 2.16 -3.29 3.25
CA PRO A 65 2.57 -4.68 3.29
C PRO A 65 3.99 -4.82 2.71
N LEU A 66 4.86 -5.52 3.42
CA LEU A 66 6.26 -5.66 3.08
C LEU A 66 6.73 -7.11 3.26
N GLN A 67 7.41 -7.67 2.27
CA GLN A 67 8.16 -8.91 2.43
C GLN A 67 9.54 -8.60 3.03
N CYS A 68 10.03 -9.47 3.94
CA CYS A 68 11.35 -9.28 4.56
C CYS A 68 12.45 -9.75 3.58
N GLU A 69 12.71 -8.93 2.54
CA GLU A 69 13.70 -9.14 1.51
C GLU A 69 14.66 -7.95 1.45
N TYR A 70 15.87 -8.17 0.92
CA TYR A 70 16.97 -7.19 0.98
C TYR A 70 16.60 -5.80 0.44
N TYR A 71 15.92 -5.72 -0.72
CA TYR A 71 15.55 -4.44 -1.34
C TYR A 71 14.28 -3.80 -0.76
N SER A 72 13.64 -4.44 0.20
CA SER A 72 12.34 -3.97 0.73
C SER A 72 12.48 -2.66 1.50
N LEU A 73 13.60 -2.45 2.18
CA LEU A 73 13.89 -1.21 2.93
C LEU A 73 13.93 0.02 2.01
N GLU A 74 14.60 -0.08 0.86
CA GLU A 74 14.67 1.03 -0.10
C GLU A 74 13.29 1.41 -0.64
N GLY A 75 12.47 0.39 -0.94
CA GLY A 75 11.10 0.59 -1.41
C GLY A 75 10.23 1.34 -0.40
N VAL A 76 10.30 0.97 0.88
CA VAL A 76 9.57 1.65 1.97
C VAL A 76 10.01 3.10 2.12
N ILE A 77 11.32 3.36 2.13
CA ILE A 77 11.84 4.73 2.25
C ILE A 77 11.34 5.60 1.09
N GLY A 78 11.35 5.08 -0.14
CA GLY A 78 10.84 5.78 -1.32
C GLY A 78 9.36 6.10 -1.22
N LEU A 79 8.55 5.13 -0.77
CA LEU A 79 7.11 5.32 -0.57
C LEU A 79 6.83 6.37 0.53
N MET A 80 7.53 6.30 1.66
CA MET A 80 7.37 7.28 2.75
C MET A 80 7.68 8.71 2.30
N LYS A 81 8.75 8.91 1.54
CA LYS A 81 9.07 10.23 0.95
C LYS A 81 7.95 10.73 0.04
N THR A 82 7.33 9.84 -0.74
CA THR A 82 6.21 10.18 -1.61
C THR A 82 5.00 10.62 -0.79
N ILE A 83 4.61 9.87 0.25
CA ILE A 83 3.49 10.21 1.13
C ILE A 83 3.76 11.55 1.82
N GLN A 84 4.95 11.77 2.34
CA GLN A 84 5.37 13.04 2.95
C GLN A 84 5.24 14.20 1.96
N THR A 85 5.73 14.04 0.72
CA THR A 85 5.65 15.08 -0.33
C THR A 85 4.19 15.42 -0.67
N LEU A 86 3.28 14.43 -0.70
CA LEU A 86 1.85 14.67 -0.92
C LEU A 86 1.23 15.46 0.24
N SER A 87 1.59 15.14 1.47
CA SER A 87 1.13 15.84 2.67
C SER A 87 1.64 17.29 2.70
N GLU A 88 2.93 17.51 2.46
CA GLU A 88 3.54 18.85 2.44
C GLU A 88 2.91 19.78 1.39
N LYS A 89 2.50 19.23 0.24
CA LYS A 89 1.80 19.99 -0.80
C LYS A 89 0.32 20.19 -0.52
N SER A 90 -0.16 19.83 0.67
CA SER A 90 -1.58 19.85 1.04
C SER A 90 -2.50 19.11 0.07
N MET A 91 -1.95 18.12 -0.64
CA MET A 91 -2.70 17.28 -1.58
C MET A 91 -3.38 16.09 -0.89
N SER A 92 -3.01 15.82 0.37
CA SER A 92 -3.53 14.66 1.12
C SER A 92 -3.35 14.87 2.63
N SER A 93 -4.31 14.38 3.41
CA SER A 93 -4.19 14.18 4.86
C SER A 93 -3.71 12.77 5.23
N ASN A 94 -3.24 12.00 4.25
CA ASN A 94 -2.81 10.63 4.44
C ASN A 94 -1.62 10.52 5.40
N ARG A 95 -1.72 9.60 6.34
CA ARG A 95 -0.62 9.23 7.24
C ARG A 95 -0.23 7.78 7.05
N VAL A 96 1.02 7.42 7.33
CA VAL A 96 1.41 6.02 7.39
C VAL A 96 0.88 5.42 8.68
N ILE A 97 -0.09 4.49 8.60
CA ILE A 97 -0.64 3.75 9.74
C ILE A 97 0.39 2.75 10.26
N GLY A 98 1.12 2.13 9.33
CA GLY A 98 2.21 1.24 9.69
C GLY A 98 2.62 0.29 8.57
N ILE A 99 3.63 -0.53 8.90
CA ILE A 99 4.24 -1.51 8.02
C ILE A 99 3.92 -2.91 8.57
N VAL A 100 3.31 -3.77 7.75
CA VAL A 100 3.04 -5.16 8.10
C VAL A 100 3.98 -6.09 7.34
N ARG A 101 4.72 -6.92 8.08
CA ARG A 101 5.60 -7.93 7.51
C ARG A 101 4.76 -9.09 6.98
N THR A 102 4.91 -9.38 5.70
CA THR A 102 4.12 -10.42 5.02
C THR A 102 5.00 -11.52 4.46
N MET A 103 4.40 -12.71 4.24
CA MET A 103 5.07 -13.89 3.70
C MET A 103 6.35 -14.27 4.47
N VAL A 104 6.34 -14.03 5.78
CA VAL A 104 7.52 -14.24 6.65
C VAL A 104 7.77 -15.74 6.83
N ASP A 105 8.99 -16.17 6.58
CA ASP A 105 9.49 -17.51 6.96
C ASP A 105 10.60 -17.35 8.02
N MET A 106 10.26 -17.58 9.26
CA MET A 106 11.19 -17.42 10.41
C MET A 106 12.35 -18.42 10.41
N ARG A 107 12.36 -19.40 9.50
CA ARG A 107 13.51 -20.30 9.32
C ARG A 107 14.62 -19.65 8.48
N ASN A 108 14.28 -18.59 7.74
CA ASN A 108 15.21 -17.84 6.90
C ASN A 108 15.91 -16.74 7.73
N ASN A 109 17.23 -16.83 7.87
CA ASN A 109 18.03 -15.87 8.64
C ASN A 109 17.96 -14.47 8.02
N LEU A 110 18.00 -14.35 6.68
CA LEU A 110 17.86 -13.06 6.01
C LEU A 110 16.53 -12.38 6.37
N ALA A 111 15.42 -13.13 6.41
CA ALA A 111 14.13 -12.58 6.79
C ALA A 111 14.12 -12.06 8.23
N LYS A 112 14.86 -12.70 9.15
CA LYS A 112 15.02 -12.21 10.52
C LYS A 112 15.83 -10.93 10.55
N GLU A 113 17.00 -10.91 9.89
CA GLU A 113 17.88 -9.74 9.84
C GLU A 113 17.16 -8.52 9.28
N VAL A 114 16.44 -8.68 8.17
CA VAL A 114 15.64 -7.59 7.59
C VAL A 114 14.50 -7.16 8.52
N SER A 115 13.85 -8.11 9.19
CA SER A 115 12.82 -7.82 10.19
C SER A 115 13.36 -6.98 11.35
N ASP A 116 14.54 -7.35 11.88
CA ASP A 116 15.19 -6.63 12.97
C ASP A 116 15.63 -5.22 12.54
N GLU A 117 16.12 -5.05 11.31
CA GLU A 117 16.45 -3.75 10.75
C GLU A 117 15.20 -2.87 10.57
N LEU A 118 14.10 -3.43 10.10
CA LEU A 118 12.82 -2.72 10.01
C LEU A 118 12.36 -2.23 11.40
N GLU A 119 12.46 -3.07 12.42
CA GLU A 119 12.08 -2.71 13.80
C GLU A 119 12.95 -1.59 14.36
N LYS A 120 14.25 -1.59 14.08
CA LYS A 120 15.17 -0.52 14.51
C LYS A 120 14.84 0.83 13.84
N HIS A 121 14.58 0.81 12.51
CA HIS A 121 14.38 2.04 11.75
C HIS A 121 12.95 2.59 11.82
N PHE A 122 11.95 1.74 12.04
CA PHE A 122 10.53 2.09 11.98
C PHE A 122 9.76 1.61 13.22
N THR A 123 10.37 1.63 14.41
CA THR A 123 9.85 1.05 15.66
C THR A 123 8.35 1.28 15.88
N ASN A 124 7.88 2.53 15.73
CA ASN A 124 6.48 2.90 15.98
C ASN A 124 5.54 2.56 14.83
N LEU A 125 6.07 2.25 13.65
CA LEU A 125 5.28 1.95 12.46
C LEU A 125 5.15 0.46 12.21
N ILE A 126 6.01 -0.39 12.79
CA ILE A 126 5.94 -1.83 12.59
C ILE A 126 4.74 -2.40 13.34
N PHE A 127 3.93 -3.17 12.62
CA PHE A 127 2.89 -3.99 13.25
C PHE A 127 3.52 -5.14 14.04
N ASN A 128 3.00 -5.39 15.25
CA ASN A 128 3.40 -6.56 16.03
C ASN A 128 2.99 -7.85 15.31
N THR A 129 1.83 -7.81 14.68
CA THR A 129 1.33 -8.92 13.87
C THR A 129 2.14 -9.04 12.58
N LEU A 130 2.62 -10.23 12.29
CA LEU A 130 3.23 -10.61 11.02
C LEU A 130 2.39 -11.68 10.31
N ILE A 131 2.40 -11.66 8.98
CA ILE A 131 1.69 -12.66 8.15
C ILE A 131 2.70 -13.70 7.68
N PRO A 132 2.61 -14.95 8.16
CA PRO A 132 3.53 -16.00 7.76
C PRO A 132 3.26 -16.44 6.31
N ARG A 133 4.30 -16.95 5.64
CA ARG A 133 4.12 -17.70 4.39
C ARG A 133 3.21 -18.90 4.66
N ASN A 134 2.07 -18.97 3.97
CA ASN A 134 1.06 -19.99 4.22
C ASN A 134 0.41 -20.45 2.91
N VAL A 135 0.56 -21.75 2.60
CA VAL A 135 0.02 -22.36 1.38
C VAL A 135 -1.50 -22.23 1.30
N LYS A 136 -2.21 -22.30 2.43
CA LYS A 136 -3.67 -22.18 2.46
C LYS A 136 -4.19 -20.81 2.07
N LEU A 137 -3.41 -19.75 2.34
CA LEU A 137 -3.72 -18.40 1.83
C LEU A 137 -3.54 -18.31 0.31
N ALA A 138 -2.54 -19.01 -0.23
CA ALA A 138 -2.29 -19.03 -1.67
C ALA A 138 -3.31 -19.89 -2.43
N GLU A 139 -3.85 -20.94 -1.82
CA GLU A 139 -4.88 -21.80 -2.41
C GLU A 139 -6.28 -21.15 -2.43
N ALA A 140 -6.62 -20.35 -1.42
CA ALA A 140 -7.97 -19.80 -1.22
C ALA A 140 -8.54 -19.06 -2.46
N PRO A 141 -7.76 -18.24 -3.22
CA PRO A 141 -8.26 -17.58 -4.42
C PRO A 141 -8.72 -18.54 -5.51
N SER A 142 -8.09 -19.73 -5.66
CA SER A 142 -8.52 -20.73 -6.63
C SER A 142 -9.90 -21.32 -6.33
N HIS A 143 -10.38 -21.17 -5.09
CA HIS A 143 -11.71 -21.55 -4.64
C HIS A 143 -12.70 -20.37 -4.59
N GLY A 144 -12.29 -19.17 -5.01
CA GLY A 144 -13.11 -17.96 -5.00
C GLY A 144 -13.53 -17.49 -3.61
N VAL A 145 -12.78 -17.83 -2.56
CA VAL A 145 -13.08 -17.47 -1.16
C VAL A 145 -11.88 -16.85 -0.48
N SER A 146 -12.13 -16.10 0.60
CA SER A 146 -11.05 -15.56 1.42
C SER A 146 -10.31 -16.66 2.17
N GLY A 147 -9.02 -16.45 2.48
CA GLY A 147 -8.24 -17.38 3.29
C GLY A 147 -8.86 -17.69 4.65
N ILE A 148 -9.52 -16.70 5.25
CA ILE A 148 -10.24 -16.86 6.53
C ILE A 148 -11.42 -17.82 6.36
N LYS A 149 -12.17 -17.72 5.26
CA LYS A 149 -13.32 -18.61 4.99
C LYS A 149 -12.86 -19.99 4.52
N TYR A 150 -11.77 -20.04 3.73
CA TYR A 150 -11.24 -21.30 3.21
C TYR A 150 -10.69 -22.22 4.29
N MET A 151 -9.86 -21.69 5.18
CA MET A 151 -9.26 -22.45 6.28
C MET A 151 -9.12 -21.58 7.54
N PRO A 152 -10.22 -21.41 8.31
CA PRO A 152 -10.28 -20.48 9.47
C PRO A 152 -9.23 -20.76 10.54
N ASN A 153 -8.86 -22.03 10.71
CA ASN A 153 -7.89 -22.46 11.73
C ASN A 153 -6.43 -22.40 11.28
N SER A 154 -6.15 -22.03 10.02
CA SER A 154 -4.77 -21.89 9.53
C SER A 154 -4.05 -20.74 10.24
N TYR A 155 -2.73 -20.87 10.39
CA TYR A 155 -1.90 -19.80 10.95
C TYR A 155 -2.05 -18.48 10.18
N GLY A 156 -2.17 -18.54 8.83
CA GLY A 156 -2.39 -17.38 7.99
C GLY A 156 -3.72 -16.69 8.26
N ALA A 157 -4.81 -17.43 8.36
CA ALA A 157 -6.13 -16.88 8.67
C ALA A 157 -6.16 -16.21 10.05
N LYS A 158 -5.59 -16.85 11.06
CA LYS A 158 -5.47 -16.28 12.42
C LYS A 158 -4.61 -15.02 12.44
N ALA A 159 -3.51 -14.99 11.67
CA ALA A 159 -2.65 -13.82 11.54
C ALA A 159 -3.40 -12.64 10.91
N TYR A 160 -4.20 -12.85 9.86
CA TYR A 160 -5.01 -11.79 9.28
C TYR A 160 -6.09 -11.26 10.22
N LEU A 161 -6.72 -12.12 11.03
CA LEU A 161 -7.65 -11.67 12.07
C LEU A 161 -6.96 -10.84 13.16
N ALA A 162 -5.77 -11.25 13.58
CA ALA A 162 -4.96 -10.49 14.52
C ALA A 162 -4.53 -9.14 13.93
N LEU A 163 -4.12 -9.12 12.65
CA LEU A 163 -3.79 -7.89 11.93
C LEU A 163 -4.99 -6.93 11.86
N ALA A 164 -6.17 -7.44 11.56
CA ALA A 164 -7.38 -6.61 11.52
C ALA A 164 -7.65 -5.96 12.88
N GLY A 165 -7.54 -6.72 13.98
CA GLY A 165 -7.70 -6.18 15.33
C GLY A 165 -6.62 -5.15 15.73
N GLU A 166 -5.36 -5.35 15.27
CA GLU A 166 -4.30 -4.37 15.50
C GLU A 166 -4.50 -3.10 14.65
N LEU A 167 -4.92 -3.25 13.39
CA LEU A 167 -5.22 -2.15 12.50
C LEU A 167 -6.35 -1.26 13.05
N ILE A 168 -7.44 -1.85 13.48
CA ILE A 168 -8.57 -1.12 14.08
C ILE A 168 -8.09 -0.30 15.28
N ARG A 169 -7.32 -0.90 16.18
CA ARG A 169 -6.77 -0.18 17.34
C ARG A 169 -5.93 1.03 16.93
N ARG A 170 -5.05 0.88 15.93
CA ARG A 170 -4.19 1.99 15.44
C ARG A 170 -4.97 3.09 14.73
N VAL A 171 -6.10 2.76 14.13
CA VAL A 171 -6.91 3.75 13.41
C VAL A 171 -7.85 4.51 14.35
N GLU A 172 -8.38 3.85 15.38
CA GLU A 172 -9.39 4.43 16.28
C GLU A 172 -8.81 5.06 17.54
N TYR A 173 -7.64 4.61 18.01
CA TYR A 173 -7.14 5.01 19.33
C TYR A 173 -5.75 5.67 19.33
N ASP A 174 -5.02 5.64 18.18
CA ASP A 174 -3.74 6.35 17.99
C ASP A 174 -3.93 7.58 17.07
#